data_53595e787da6b1ac80a032a0157ca986
#
_entry.id   53595e787da6b1ac80a032a0157ca986
#
_cell.length_a   1.000
_cell.length_b   1.000
_cell.length_c   1.000
_cell.angle_alpha   90.00
_cell.angle_beta   90.00
_cell.angle_gamma   90.00
#
_symmetry.space_group_name_H-M   'P 1'
#
loop_
_entity.id
_entity.type
_entity.pdbx_description
1 polymer ?
#
loop_
_entity_poly.entity_id
_entity_poly.type
_entity_poly.pdbx_seq_one_letter_code
_entity_poly.pdbx_strand_id
1 'polypeptide(L)'
;AAAPVVTLTTDLGPGGGARAAVLKGAVLRAARGAQVVDLTHAVLPDWPAEASFWVGACFREFPCGAAHLVTVDPGRGTQRDLVVAEHEGHFFVGYDNGILEPVVGAHPQAAFRLDTSLASRLRQFGVDVGSHWQAKDILAPVAALLASGRARPSDLGSRISELCPAVYEHPCVTHAGVVRGMVVAVDEAFG
;
A
#
# COMPACT_ATOMS: atom_id res chain seq x y z
N ALA A 1 3.29 -18.42 -16.67
CA ALA A 1 3.48 -17.58 -15.48
C ALA A 1 2.13 -17.46 -14.75
N ALA A 2 2.14 -17.41 -13.42
CA ALA A 2 0.93 -17.13 -12.64
C ALA A 2 0.44 -15.71 -12.95
N ALA A 3 -0.87 -15.49 -12.79
CA ALA A 3 -1.44 -14.17 -12.96
C ALA A 3 -0.88 -13.20 -11.87
N PRO A 4 -0.53 -11.96 -12.22
CA PRO A 4 -0.14 -10.96 -11.22
C PRO A 4 -1.28 -10.71 -10.23
N VAL A 5 -0.96 -10.57 -8.94
CA VAL A 5 -1.96 -10.31 -7.91
C VAL A 5 -1.72 -8.93 -7.30
N VAL A 6 -2.77 -8.11 -7.24
CA VAL A 6 -2.75 -6.81 -6.57
C VAL A 6 -3.90 -6.75 -5.58
N THR A 7 -3.61 -6.48 -4.31
CA THR A 7 -4.67 -6.26 -3.31
C THR A 7 -4.92 -4.78 -3.08
N LEU A 8 -6.14 -4.42 -2.70
CA LEU A 8 -6.53 -3.04 -2.42
C LEU A 8 -6.97 -2.89 -0.95
N THR A 9 -6.35 -1.94 -0.25
CA THR A 9 -6.75 -1.47 1.08
C THR A 9 -6.92 0.04 1.02
N THR A 10 -8.12 0.55 1.23
CA THR A 10 -8.42 1.98 1.04
C THR A 10 -9.45 2.50 2.04
N ASP A 11 -9.57 3.82 2.11
CA ASP A 11 -10.57 4.59 2.86
C ASP A 11 -11.70 5.16 1.98
N LEU A 12 -12.00 4.49 0.87
CA LEU A 12 -13.01 4.96 -0.09
C LEU A 12 -14.46 4.79 0.37
N GLY A 13 -14.66 4.19 1.54
CA GLY A 13 -15.95 3.85 2.12
C GLY A 13 -16.42 2.44 1.76
N PRO A 14 -17.44 1.93 2.45
CA PRO A 14 -17.94 0.57 2.29
C PRO A 14 -18.19 0.21 0.81
N GLY A 15 -17.57 -0.90 0.37
CA GLY A 15 -17.62 -1.36 -1.01
C GLY A 15 -16.83 -0.53 -2.04
N GLY A 16 -16.18 0.59 -1.62
CA GLY A 16 -15.30 1.41 -2.47
C GLY A 16 -15.95 2.15 -3.62
N GLY A 17 -17.15 1.75 -4.02
CA GLY A 17 -17.94 2.38 -5.09
C GLY A 17 -17.19 2.51 -6.42
N ALA A 18 -17.52 3.54 -7.19
CA ALA A 18 -16.90 3.81 -8.49
C ALA A 18 -15.39 4.10 -8.40
N ARG A 19 -14.92 4.64 -7.27
CA ARG A 19 -13.49 4.94 -7.07
C ARG A 19 -12.65 3.67 -7.01
N ALA A 20 -13.12 2.63 -6.33
CA ALA A 20 -12.45 1.32 -6.32
C ALA A 20 -12.41 0.71 -7.74
N ALA A 21 -13.49 0.81 -8.50
CA ALA A 21 -13.53 0.35 -9.89
C ALA A 21 -12.49 1.09 -10.76
N VAL A 22 -12.31 2.39 -10.53
CA VAL A 22 -11.28 3.19 -11.23
C VAL A 22 -9.86 2.74 -10.88
N LEU A 23 -9.57 2.44 -9.60
CA LEU A 23 -8.29 1.87 -9.18
C LEU A 23 -8.03 0.51 -9.86
N LYS A 24 -9.02 -0.39 -9.82
CA LYS A 24 -8.94 -1.69 -10.51
C LYS A 24 -8.67 -1.52 -12.01
N GLY A 25 -9.37 -0.61 -12.66
CA GLY A 25 -9.15 -0.28 -14.06
C GLY A 25 -7.72 0.21 -14.34
N ALA A 26 -7.13 1.00 -13.44
CA ALA A 26 -5.75 1.45 -13.56
C ALA A 26 -4.75 0.28 -13.45
N VAL A 27 -4.96 -0.64 -12.50
CA VAL A 27 -4.16 -1.87 -12.38
C VAL A 27 -4.27 -2.71 -13.66
N LEU A 28 -5.48 -2.98 -14.13
CA LEU A 28 -5.72 -3.83 -15.30
C LEU A 28 -5.16 -3.24 -16.60
N ARG A 29 -5.14 -1.91 -16.75
CA ARG A 29 -4.48 -1.26 -17.88
C ARG A 29 -2.97 -1.43 -17.84
N ALA A 30 -2.36 -1.34 -16.64
CA ALA A 30 -0.92 -1.45 -16.48
C ALA A 30 -0.44 -2.90 -16.55
N ALA A 31 -1.23 -3.87 -16.07
CA ALA A 31 -0.92 -5.30 -16.14
C ALA A 31 -2.15 -6.10 -16.57
N ARG A 32 -2.21 -6.40 -17.87
CA ARG A 32 -3.30 -7.24 -18.42
C ARG A 32 -3.29 -8.63 -17.78
N GLY A 33 -4.45 -9.10 -17.38
CA GLY A 33 -4.59 -10.40 -16.72
C GLY A 33 -4.26 -10.40 -15.23
N ALA A 34 -4.01 -9.24 -14.62
CA ALA A 34 -3.86 -9.15 -13.18
C ALA A 34 -5.18 -9.51 -12.47
N GLN A 35 -5.04 -10.18 -11.34
CA GLN A 35 -6.13 -10.41 -10.40
C GLN A 35 -6.10 -9.28 -9.36
N VAL A 36 -7.22 -8.59 -9.20
CA VAL A 36 -7.34 -7.50 -8.21
C VAL A 36 -8.29 -7.95 -7.13
N VAL A 37 -7.79 -7.99 -5.90
CA VAL A 37 -8.53 -8.46 -4.72
C VAL A 37 -8.73 -7.30 -3.74
N ASP A 38 -9.95 -7.04 -3.34
CA ASP A 38 -10.23 -6.07 -2.30
C ASP A 38 -9.99 -6.72 -0.93
N LEU A 39 -9.08 -6.16 -0.13
CA LEU A 39 -9.00 -6.50 1.28
C LEU A 39 -10.08 -5.74 2.03
N THR A 40 -10.06 -4.44 1.92
CA THR A 40 -11.11 -3.56 2.45
C THR A 40 -11.07 -2.18 1.79
N HIS A 41 -12.23 -1.55 1.69
CA HIS A 41 -12.36 -0.13 1.32
C HIS A 41 -12.94 0.70 2.48
N ALA A 42 -13.21 0.06 3.61
CA ALA A 42 -13.90 0.64 4.75
C ALA A 42 -12.95 1.10 5.87
N VAL A 43 -11.65 1.22 5.60
CA VAL A 43 -10.73 1.83 6.56
C VAL A 43 -11.24 3.21 6.93
N LEU A 44 -11.23 3.53 8.22
CA LEU A 44 -11.65 4.83 8.69
C LEU A 44 -10.75 5.91 8.08
N PRO A 45 -11.33 7.00 7.55
CA PRO A 45 -10.55 8.14 7.06
C PRO A 45 -9.58 8.65 8.13
N ASP A 46 -8.38 9.03 7.71
CA ASP A 46 -7.33 9.53 8.60
C ASP A 46 -6.88 8.54 9.69
N TRP A 47 -7.15 7.23 9.53
CA TRP A 47 -6.77 6.20 10.50
C TRP A 47 -5.85 5.12 9.91
N PRO A 48 -4.55 5.44 9.68
CA PRO A 48 -3.57 4.52 9.09
C PRO A 48 -3.39 3.20 9.86
N ALA A 49 -3.59 3.23 11.18
CA ALA A 49 -3.40 2.08 12.07
C ALA A 49 -4.27 0.88 11.66
N GLU A 50 -5.53 1.13 11.29
CA GLU A 50 -6.44 0.08 10.84
C GLU A 50 -5.98 -0.56 9.53
N ALA A 51 -5.52 0.28 8.57
CA ALA A 51 -4.97 -0.23 7.31
C ALA A 51 -3.74 -1.12 7.54
N SER A 52 -2.82 -0.69 8.42
CA SER A 52 -1.64 -1.48 8.81
C SER A 52 -2.03 -2.83 9.38
N PHE A 53 -3.03 -2.86 10.25
CA PHE A 53 -3.55 -4.08 10.86
C PHE A 53 -4.08 -5.05 9.81
N TRP A 54 -4.99 -4.61 8.94
CA TRP A 54 -5.57 -5.48 7.92
C TRP A 54 -4.55 -6.00 6.92
N VAL A 55 -3.65 -5.13 6.44
CA VAL A 55 -2.58 -5.54 5.53
C VAL A 55 -1.65 -6.53 6.20
N GLY A 56 -1.21 -6.25 7.43
CA GLY A 56 -0.32 -7.13 8.20
C GLY A 56 -0.92 -8.50 8.49
N ALA A 57 -2.24 -8.55 8.75
CA ALA A 57 -2.94 -9.80 9.01
C ALA A 57 -3.13 -10.67 7.76
N CYS A 58 -3.23 -10.05 6.57
CA CYS A 58 -3.68 -10.75 5.37
C CYS A 58 -2.58 -11.01 4.34
N PHE A 59 -1.51 -10.23 4.28
CA PHE A 59 -0.61 -10.26 3.13
C PHE A 59 0.04 -11.62 2.88
N ARG A 60 0.33 -12.39 3.93
CA ARG A 60 0.96 -13.73 3.82
C ARG A 60 0.05 -14.79 3.21
N GLU A 61 -1.26 -14.53 3.13
CA GLU A 61 -2.22 -15.43 2.47
C GLU A 61 -2.16 -15.32 0.93
N PHE A 62 -1.44 -14.32 0.41
CA PHE A 62 -1.27 -14.11 -1.02
C PHE A 62 0.07 -14.71 -1.52
N PRO A 63 0.16 -15.07 -2.79
CA PRO A 63 1.40 -15.62 -3.35
C PRO A 63 2.52 -14.60 -3.34
N CYS A 64 3.76 -15.07 -3.14
CA CYS A 64 4.96 -14.24 -3.30
C CYS A 64 4.95 -13.53 -4.66
N GLY A 65 5.37 -12.27 -4.68
CA GLY A 65 5.29 -11.38 -5.82
C GLY A 65 3.99 -10.59 -5.89
N ALA A 66 3.02 -10.84 -4.99
CA ALA A 66 1.84 -9.98 -4.90
C ALA A 66 2.20 -8.55 -4.48
N ALA A 67 1.46 -7.57 -5.00
CA ALA A 67 1.60 -6.18 -4.61
C ALA A 67 0.37 -5.73 -3.81
N HIS A 68 0.62 -5.16 -2.65
CA HIS A 68 -0.41 -4.65 -1.74
C HIS A 68 -0.49 -3.12 -1.90
N LEU A 69 -1.53 -2.64 -2.57
CA LEU A 69 -1.80 -1.22 -2.74
C LEU A 69 -2.59 -0.72 -1.54
N VAL A 70 -1.96 0.16 -0.75
CA VAL A 70 -2.53 0.72 0.48
C VAL A 70 -2.66 2.22 0.33
N THR A 71 -3.89 2.70 0.16
CA THR A 71 -4.18 4.11 -0.09
C THR A 71 -5.18 4.64 0.93
N VAL A 72 -4.71 4.87 2.14
CA VAL A 72 -5.39 5.65 3.16
C VAL A 72 -4.64 6.97 3.28
N ASP A 73 -5.32 8.06 2.98
CA ASP A 73 -4.73 9.40 2.97
C ASP A 73 -5.02 10.11 4.29
N PRO A 74 -4.02 10.29 5.16
CA PRO A 74 -4.21 10.99 6.43
C PRO A 74 -4.15 12.51 6.27
N GLY A 75 -5.05 13.05 5.49
CA GLY A 75 -5.26 14.48 5.42
C GLY A 75 -4.98 15.12 4.07
N ARG A 76 -6.01 15.77 3.57
CA ARG A 76 -5.94 16.58 2.35
C ARG A 76 -4.96 17.73 2.54
N GLY A 77 -4.01 17.86 1.61
CA GLY A 77 -3.10 18.99 1.56
C GLY A 77 -1.74 18.78 2.22
N THR A 78 -1.47 17.61 2.82
CA THR A 78 -0.11 17.25 3.23
C THR A 78 0.60 16.56 2.07
N GLN A 79 1.75 17.09 1.69
CA GLN A 79 2.64 16.44 0.74
C GLN A 79 3.21 15.19 1.43
N ARG A 80 2.89 14.01 0.91
CA ARG A 80 3.43 12.75 1.38
C ARG A 80 4.27 12.12 0.28
N ASP A 81 5.39 11.53 0.68
CA ASP A 81 6.17 10.71 -0.23
C ASP A 81 5.36 9.48 -0.63
N LEU A 82 5.51 9.07 -1.88
CA LEU A 82 4.98 7.82 -2.39
C LEU A 82 6.10 6.79 -2.29
N VAL A 83 5.81 5.63 -1.74
CA VAL A 83 6.82 4.62 -1.45
C VAL A 83 6.44 3.23 -1.94
N VAL A 84 7.46 2.45 -2.20
CA VAL A 84 7.42 1.01 -2.36
C VAL A 84 8.31 0.38 -1.31
N ALA A 85 7.81 -0.56 -0.53
CA ALA A 85 8.60 -1.41 0.33
C ALA A 85 8.50 -2.86 -0.13
N GLU A 86 9.57 -3.62 0.06
CA GLU A 86 9.64 -5.05 -0.21
C GLU A 86 9.86 -5.79 1.10
N HIS A 87 9.02 -6.75 1.40
CA HIS A 87 9.08 -7.54 2.61
C HIS A 87 8.53 -8.95 2.38
N GLU A 88 9.26 -9.98 2.81
CA GLU A 88 8.89 -11.40 2.67
C GLU A 88 8.45 -11.79 1.25
N GLY A 89 9.06 -11.19 0.21
CA GLY A 89 8.73 -11.48 -1.18
C GLY A 89 7.45 -10.82 -1.70
N HIS A 90 6.89 -9.87 -0.95
CA HIS A 90 5.72 -9.06 -1.32
C HIS A 90 6.12 -7.60 -1.54
N PHE A 91 5.35 -6.88 -2.33
CA PHE A 91 5.49 -5.45 -2.55
C PHE A 91 4.37 -4.68 -1.84
N PHE A 92 4.73 -3.63 -1.13
CA PHE A 92 3.79 -2.74 -0.46
C PHE A 92 3.92 -1.35 -1.09
N VAL A 93 2.82 -0.84 -1.62
CA VAL A 93 2.80 0.41 -2.39
C VAL A 93 1.80 1.36 -1.77
N GLY A 94 2.24 2.56 -1.40
CA GLY A 94 1.36 3.50 -0.72
C GLY A 94 2.01 4.84 -0.40
N TYR A 95 1.39 5.56 0.53
CA TYR A 95 1.93 6.79 1.10
C TYR A 95 2.86 6.48 2.26
N ASP A 96 3.94 7.27 2.40
CA ASP A 96 4.83 7.20 3.56
C ASP A 96 4.25 8.01 4.73
N ASN A 97 3.26 7.44 5.39
CA ASN A 97 2.45 8.09 6.42
C ASN A 97 2.27 7.22 7.68
N GLY A 98 3.16 6.26 7.90
CA GLY A 98 3.12 5.36 9.05
C GLY A 98 2.28 4.10 8.85
N ILE A 99 1.69 3.88 7.66
CA ILE A 99 0.93 2.65 7.37
C ILE A 99 1.85 1.45 7.19
N LEU A 100 2.95 1.62 6.45
CA LEU A 100 3.78 0.50 6.02
C LEU A 100 4.78 0.06 7.09
N GLU A 101 5.24 0.97 7.94
CA GLU A 101 6.23 0.68 8.97
C GLU A 101 5.82 -0.50 9.87
N PRO A 102 4.59 -0.60 10.41
CA PRO A 102 4.20 -1.74 11.23
C PRO A 102 4.20 -3.09 10.51
N VAL A 103 4.10 -3.07 9.18
CA VAL A 103 4.06 -4.28 8.36
C VAL A 103 5.46 -4.74 7.98
N VAL A 104 6.33 -3.81 7.58
CA VAL A 104 7.64 -4.11 6.98
C VAL A 104 8.82 -3.78 7.90
N GLY A 105 8.58 -3.12 9.03
CA GLY A 105 9.58 -2.63 9.98
C GLY A 105 10.07 -1.22 9.65
N ALA A 106 10.58 -0.52 10.67
CA ALA A 106 11.06 0.86 10.58
C ALA A 106 12.27 1.01 9.64
N HIS A 107 13.12 -0.02 9.58
CA HIS A 107 14.31 -0.08 8.72
C HIS A 107 14.19 -1.24 7.74
N PRO A 108 13.36 -1.11 6.68
CA PRO A 108 13.13 -2.18 5.74
C PRO A 108 14.39 -2.52 4.94
N GLN A 109 14.57 -3.80 4.61
CA GLN A 109 15.70 -4.24 3.78
C GLN A 109 15.69 -3.59 2.40
N ALA A 110 14.51 -3.33 1.84
CA ALA A 110 14.30 -2.67 0.57
C ALA A 110 13.08 -1.77 0.61
N ALA A 111 13.33 -0.46 0.66
CA ALA A 111 12.31 0.56 0.46
C ALA A 111 12.80 1.64 -0.50
N PHE A 112 11.89 2.16 -1.28
CA PHE A 112 12.17 3.12 -2.34
C PHE A 112 11.12 4.22 -2.32
N ARG A 113 11.57 5.46 -2.32
CA ARG A 113 10.72 6.62 -2.54
C ARG A 113 10.59 6.85 -4.04
N LEU A 114 9.36 6.90 -4.50
CA LEU A 114 9.03 7.19 -5.88
C LEU A 114 9.37 8.66 -6.17
N ASP A 115 10.24 8.88 -7.11
CA ASP A 115 10.78 10.22 -7.37
C ASP A 115 9.91 11.05 -8.35
N THR A 116 10.24 12.34 -8.50
CA THR A 116 9.52 13.25 -9.38
C THR A 116 9.64 12.90 -10.87
N SER A 117 10.64 12.10 -11.26
CA SER A 117 10.84 11.63 -12.64
C SER A 117 9.97 10.39 -12.95
N LEU A 118 9.23 9.89 -11.97
CA LEU A 118 8.42 8.68 -12.08
C LEU A 118 7.44 8.72 -13.25
N ALA A 119 6.83 9.88 -13.53
CA ALA A 119 5.93 10.02 -14.68
C ALA A 119 6.61 9.67 -16.01
N SER A 120 7.86 10.10 -16.19
CA SER A 120 8.65 9.77 -17.38
C SER A 120 8.99 8.28 -17.42
N ARG A 121 9.33 7.70 -16.27
CA ARG A 121 9.63 6.27 -16.16
C ARG A 121 8.39 5.40 -16.42
N LEU A 122 7.25 5.75 -15.86
CA LEU A 122 5.99 5.03 -16.09
C LEU A 122 5.58 5.03 -17.56
N ARG A 123 5.82 6.14 -18.29
CA ARG A 123 5.60 6.19 -19.75
C ARG A 123 6.47 5.18 -20.51
N GLN A 124 7.70 4.91 -20.07
CA GLN A 124 8.55 3.88 -20.68
C GLN A 124 7.94 2.47 -20.55
N PHE A 125 7.13 2.25 -19.53
CA PHE A 125 6.36 1.02 -19.35
C PHE A 125 4.99 1.05 -20.04
N GLY A 126 4.68 2.11 -20.82
CA GLY A 126 3.41 2.27 -21.50
C GLY A 126 2.27 2.73 -20.59
N VAL A 127 2.60 3.34 -19.45
CA VAL A 127 1.63 3.91 -18.51
C VAL A 127 1.54 5.41 -18.72
N ASP A 128 0.37 5.88 -19.08
CA ASP A 128 0.09 7.32 -19.13
C ASP A 128 -0.30 7.83 -17.75
N VAL A 129 0.39 8.88 -17.28
CA VAL A 129 0.25 9.40 -15.93
C VAL A 129 -0.62 10.65 -15.95
N GLY A 130 -1.79 10.55 -15.35
CA GLY A 130 -2.63 11.71 -15.03
C GLY A 130 -2.08 12.53 -13.84
N SER A 131 -2.66 13.67 -13.61
CA SER A 131 -2.21 14.60 -12.56
C SER A 131 -3.23 14.83 -11.44
N HIS A 132 -4.34 14.08 -11.42
CA HIS A 132 -5.47 14.41 -10.59
C HIS A 132 -5.67 13.52 -9.36
N TRP A 133 -5.19 12.27 -9.39
CA TRP A 133 -5.35 11.33 -8.29
C TRP A 133 -4.17 10.35 -8.23
N GLN A 134 -3.24 10.60 -7.33
CA GLN A 134 -1.99 9.84 -7.19
C GLN A 134 -2.22 8.33 -7.03
N ALA A 135 -3.22 7.92 -6.27
CA ALA A 135 -3.54 6.50 -6.09
C ALA A 135 -3.84 5.81 -7.43
N LYS A 136 -4.64 6.47 -8.29
CA LYS A 136 -5.00 5.95 -9.62
C LYS A 136 -3.89 6.14 -10.65
N ASP A 137 -3.28 7.32 -10.65
CA ASP A 137 -2.39 7.73 -11.74
C ASP A 137 -0.96 7.23 -11.56
N ILE A 138 -0.57 6.90 -10.32
CA ILE A 138 0.79 6.50 -9.96
C ILE A 138 0.80 5.16 -9.21
N LEU A 139 0.16 5.08 -8.02
CA LEU A 139 0.35 3.94 -7.13
C LEU A 139 -0.24 2.64 -7.70
N ALA A 140 -1.43 2.69 -8.29
CA ALA A 140 -2.06 1.51 -8.89
C ALA A 140 -1.25 0.95 -10.09
N PRO A 141 -0.79 1.78 -11.06
CA PRO A 141 0.14 1.32 -12.08
C PRO A 141 1.46 0.76 -11.54
N VAL A 142 2.05 1.40 -10.52
CA VAL A 142 3.27 0.91 -9.88
C VAL A 142 3.05 -0.48 -9.29
N ALA A 143 2.00 -0.67 -8.51
CA ALA A 143 1.66 -1.98 -7.95
C ALA A 143 1.49 -3.06 -9.05
N ALA A 144 0.83 -2.71 -10.14
CA ALA A 144 0.63 -3.60 -11.27
C ALA A 144 1.94 -3.98 -11.98
N LEU A 145 2.85 -3.02 -12.19
CA LEU A 145 4.16 -3.26 -12.80
C LEU A 145 5.04 -4.17 -11.94
N LEU A 146 5.03 -3.95 -10.62
CA LEU A 146 5.76 -4.78 -9.66
C LEU A 146 5.22 -6.21 -9.63
N ALA A 147 3.90 -6.38 -9.43
CA ALA A 147 3.26 -7.68 -9.38
C ALA A 147 3.44 -8.49 -10.68
N SER A 148 3.51 -7.81 -11.83
CA SER A 148 3.75 -8.46 -13.13
C SER A 148 5.23 -8.69 -13.45
N GLY A 149 6.15 -8.28 -12.59
CA GLY A 149 7.60 -8.39 -12.80
C GLY A 149 8.12 -7.52 -13.95
N ARG A 150 7.33 -6.57 -14.44
CA ARG A 150 7.73 -5.65 -15.53
C ARG A 150 8.63 -4.52 -15.05
N ALA A 151 8.61 -4.21 -13.77
CA ALA A 151 9.51 -3.27 -13.13
C ALA A 151 9.98 -3.83 -11.78
N ARG A 152 11.16 -3.40 -11.37
CA ARG A 152 11.68 -3.59 -10.00
C ARG A 152 11.54 -2.28 -9.23
N PRO A 153 11.47 -2.31 -7.89
CA PRO A 153 11.40 -1.08 -7.09
C PRO A 153 12.50 -0.07 -7.40
N SER A 154 13.74 -0.55 -7.65
CA SER A 154 14.89 0.28 -8.05
C SER A 154 14.73 0.99 -9.40
N ASP A 155 13.87 0.50 -10.27
CA ASP A 155 13.59 1.12 -11.56
C ASP A 155 12.63 2.32 -11.40
N LEU A 156 11.94 2.43 -10.26
CA LEU A 156 10.84 3.36 -10.04
C LEU A 156 11.18 4.49 -9.08
N GLY A 157 12.23 4.34 -8.27
CA GLY A 157 12.56 5.35 -7.28
C GLY A 157 13.94 5.22 -6.67
N SER A 158 14.21 6.08 -5.71
CA SER A 158 15.47 6.11 -4.97
C SER A 158 15.33 5.36 -3.65
N ARG A 159 16.36 4.56 -3.32
CA ARG A 159 16.36 3.80 -2.08
C ARG A 159 16.35 4.71 -0.86
N ILE A 160 15.56 4.33 0.14
CA ILE A 160 15.50 4.99 1.45
C ILE A 160 15.84 3.97 2.54
N SER A 161 16.32 4.45 3.69
CA SER A 161 16.72 3.64 4.84
C SER A 161 15.64 3.54 5.91
N GLU A 162 14.69 4.46 5.91
CA GLU A 162 13.67 4.59 6.94
C GLU A 162 12.33 4.90 6.30
N LEU A 163 11.25 4.42 6.94
CA LEU A 163 9.87 4.79 6.65
C LEU A 163 9.34 5.70 7.77
N CYS A 164 8.33 6.48 7.44
CA CYS A 164 7.60 7.24 8.45
C CYS A 164 7.11 6.28 9.55
N PRO A 165 7.38 6.58 10.83
CA PRO A 165 6.98 5.70 11.93
C PRO A 165 5.46 5.59 12.03
N ALA A 166 5.01 4.49 12.62
CA ALA A 166 3.60 4.28 12.93
C ALA A 166 3.04 5.44 13.76
N VAL A 167 1.79 5.77 13.50
CA VAL A 167 1.08 6.84 14.23
C VAL A 167 0.53 6.39 15.59
N TYR A 168 0.82 5.16 16.00
CA TYR A 168 0.35 4.56 17.24
C TYR A 168 1.47 3.76 17.92
N GLU A 169 1.33 3.60 19.25
CA GLU A 169 2.27 2.78 20.02
C GLU A 169 2.08 1.28 19.73
N HIS A 170 3.17 0.59 19.43
CA HIS A 170 3.14 -0.86 19.31
C HIS A 170 2.75 -1.52 20.65
N PRO A 171 2.01 -2.64 20.63
CA PRO A 171 1.67 -3.37 21.84
C PRO A 171 2.92 -3.75 22.62
N CYS A 172 2.92 -3.53 23.92
CA CYS A 172 4.02 -3.88 24.78
C CYS A 172 3.53 -4.46 26.11
N VAL A 173 4.38 -5.29 26.73
CA VAL A 173 4.18 -5.75 28.10
C VAL A 173 5.01 -4.87 29.04
N THR A 174 4.37 -4.21 29.98
CA THR A 174 5.05 -3.37 30.97
C THR A 174 5.83 -4.23 31.98
N HIS A 175 6.75 -3.62 32.71
CA HIS A 175 7.48 -4.31 33.79
C HIS A 175 6.58 -4.92 34.88
N ALA A 176 5.35 -4.43 35.01
CA ALA A 176 4.35 -5.00 35.94
C ALA A 176 3.54 -6.14 35.31
N GLY A 177 3.89 -6.61 34.11
CA GLY A 177 3.16 -7.65 33.37
C GLY A 177 1.82 -7.21 32.76
N VAL A 178 1.56 -5.91 32.74
CA VAL A 178 0.35 -5.37 32.14
C VAL A 178 0.56 -5.20 30.62
N VAL A 179 -0.37 -5.70 29.81
CA VAL A 179 -0.38 -5.45 28.36
C VAL A 179 -0.92 -4.04 28.11
N ARG A 180 -0.15 -3.24 27.40
CA ARG A 180 -0.57 -1.92 26.91
C ARG A 180 -0.64 -2.00 25.39
N GLY A 181 -1.71 -1.46 24.84
CA GLY A 181 -1.92 -1.41 23.39
C GLY A 181 -3.08 -0.47 23.07
N MET A 182 -3.36 -0.33 21.77
CA MET A 182 -4.45 0.49 21.27
C MET A 182 -5.40 -0.39 20.44
N VAL A 183 -6.70 -0.15 20.54
CA VAL A 183 -7.68 -0.75 19.64
C VAL A 183 -7.55 -0.07 18.29
N VAL A 184 -7.10 -0.80 17.27
CA VAL A 184 -6.85 -0.25 15.93
C VAL A 184 -8.01 -0.52 14.97
N ALA A 185 -8.80 -1.57 15.23
CA ALA A 185 -9.98 -1.93 14.45
C ALA A 185 -11.01 -2.61 15.36
N VAL A 186 -12.27 -2.50 15.02
CA VAL A 186 -13.38 -3.23 15.64
C VAL A 186 -14.16 -3.90 14.51
N ASP A 187 -14.35 -5.21 14.61
CA ASP A 187 -15.20 -5.94 13.68
C ASP A 187 -16.66 -5.88 14.18
N GLU A 188 -17.53 -5.24 13.42
CA GLU A 188 -18.95 -5.05 13.80
C GLU A 188 -19.70 -6.38 13.99
N ALA A 189 -19.24 -7.46 13.35
CA ALA A 189 -19.89 -8.77 13.44
C ALA A 189 -19.48 -9.54 14.71
N PHE A 190 -18.29 -9.26 15.25
CA PHE A 190 -17.73 -10.04 16.36
C PHE A 190 -17.37 -9.20 17.59
N GLY A 191 -17.46 -7.89 17.52
CA GLY A 191 -17.20 -6.97 18.64
C GLY A 191 -15.76 -6.46 18.73
#